data_e28ed5f589adc7cde5d1a19112a33af6
#
_entry.id   e28ed5f589adc7cde5d1a19112a33af6
#
_cell.length_a   1.000
_cell.length_b   1.000
_cell.length_c   1.000
_cell.angle_alpha   90.00
_cell.angle_beta   90.00
_cell.angle_gamma   90.00
#
_symmetry.space_group_name_H-M   'P 1'
#
loop_
_entity.id
_entity.type
_entity.pdbx_description
1 polymer ?
#
loop_
_entity_poly.entity_id
_entity_poly.type
_entity_poly.pdbx_seq_one_letter_code
_entity_poly.pdbx_strand_id
1 'polypeptide(L)'
;MNKKKTSYPLTILLSTLSTAAPIVAVVWFLYQMIRLKNTAIIPLGGTFQVDDIQVPLISCIVFFITLVQWGVFKKPLAKMYQKAIQDNEYDEFGNSKKSNYATLIRKEREQMDKEKLQQMEMLFPTSVMNKIVKEGSRNPEKDLQDMIGLPLVKQKVTEMAARMQFEREAMTKEKKEKKQTRSEYGMNGRHFVFYGSAGTGKTTVARIITGFLYKYGYIKENKCIEIDGNFLKAGEMSDAKTKLLIQKAYGGVLFIDEAYAIMDGTAEYGKAVIATLIKEMEDNRDKFTVILAGYKNDIKRLLDTNEGFKSRIKEYLEFPDYSTTEMKDIFQAMAHGKGYIVSQEALDNFEVRCDRERRLSSFGNGRTARNILDECLDRHALNYGQNLLSRKITVNGEEQIITDKAQNKFVLCGCDVSTSPNKNVL
;
A
#
# COMPACT_ATOMS: atom_id res chain seq x y z
N MET A 1 -59.02 29.50 -3.82
CA MET A 1 -58.38 29.14 -5.10
C MET A 1 -57.68 27.80 -4.93
N ASN A 2 -58.27 26.73 -5.49
CA ASN A 2 -57.81 25.36 -5.36
C ASN A 2 -56.53 25.13 -6.17
N LYS A 3 -55.36 25.01 -5.51
CA LYS A 3 -54.15 24.43 -6.13
C LYS A 3 -54.27 22.91 -6.10
N LYS A 4 -54.41 22.33 -7.29
CA LYS A 4 -54.43 20.87 -7.50
C LYS A 4 -53.19 20.25 -6.87
N LYS A 5 -53.42 19.41 -5.85
CA LYS A 5 -52.42 18.46 -5.32
C LYS A 5 -52.09 17.47 -6.44
N THR A 6 -50.93 17.60 -7.08
CA THR A 6 -50.37 16.51 -7.86
C THR A 6 -49.86 15.45 -6.88
N SER A 7 -50.56 14.33 -6.85
CA SER A 7 -50.32 13.26 -5.88
C SER A 7 -48.94 12.64 -6.05
N TYR A 8 -48.22 12.42 -4.94
CA TYR A 8 -46.97 11.71 -4.78
C TYR A 8 -46.82 10.40 -5.60
N PRO A 9 -47.88 9.62 -5.84
CA PRO A 9 -47.78 8.41 -6.66
C PRO A 9 -47.41 8.67 -8.12
N LEU A 10 -47.76 9.82 -8.70
CA LEU A 10 -47.49 10.09 -10.12
C LEU A 10 -46.02 10.42 -10.41
N THR A 11 -45.38 11.08 -9.49
CA THR A 11 -43.91 11.39 -9.61
C THR A 11 -43.03 10.16 -9.40
N ILE A 12 -43.42 9.27 -8.49
CA ILE A 12 -42.74 7.98 -8.28
C ILE A 12 -43.00 7.07 -9.49
N LEU A 13 -44.23 7.03 -10.00
CA LEU A 13 -44.56 6.24 -11.19
C LEU A 13 -43.82 6.75 -12.43
N LEU A 14 -43.68 8.07 -12.62
CA LEU A 14 -42.93 8.66 -13.72
C LEU A 14 -41.42 8.43 -13.58
N SER A 15 -40.88 8.44 -12.37
CA SER A 15 -39.45 8.14 -12.13
C SER A 15 -39.14 6.66 -12.37
N THR A 16 -40.01 5.75 -11.93
CA THR A 16 -39.82 4.30 -12.18
C THR A 16 -40.04 3.94 -13.65
N LEU A 17 -40.99 4.58 -14.34
CA LEU A 17 -41.15 4.43 -15.78
C LEU A 17 -39.95 4.98 -16.57
N SER A 18 -39.37 6.09 -16.14
CA SER A 18 -38.18 6.66 -16.82
C SER A 18 -36.92 5.84 -16.65
N THR A 19 -36.81 5.08 -15.58
CA THR A 19 -35.68 4.15 -15.34
C THR A 19 -35.93 2.77 -15.94
N ALA A 20 -37.17 2.32 -16.01
CA ALA A 20 -37.55 1.02 -16.55
C ALA A 20 -37.60 1.00 -18.10
N ALA A 21 -38.07 2.09 -18.73
CA ALA A 21 -38.20 2.17 -20.17
C ALA A 21 -36.95 1.85 -20.97
N PRO A 22 -35.74 2.37 -20.66
CA PRO A 22 -34.53 2.00 -21.36
C PRO A 22 -34.10 0.54 -21.14
N ILE A 23 -34.39 -0.02 -19.95
CA ILE A 23 -34.08 -1.44 -19.65
C ILE A 23 -35.00 -2.34 -20.48
N VAL A 24 -36.30 -2.03 -20.54
CA VAL A 24 -37.26 -2.77 -21.36
C VAL A 24 -36.91 -2.67 -22.85
N ALA A 25 -36.48 -1.50 -23.33
CA ALA A 25 -36.04 -1.30 -24.72
C ALA A 25 -34.78 -2.11 -25.03
N VAL A 26 -33.81 -2.19 -24.14
CA VAL A 26 -32.58 -3.03 -24.30
C VAL A 26 -32.93 -4.52 -24.31
N VAL A 27 -33.77 -4.99 -23.39
CA VAL A 27 -34.20 -6.39 -23.33
C VAL A 27 -34.96 -6.78 -24.58
N TRP A 28 -35.86 -5.93 -25.07
CA TRP A 28 -36.62 -6.16 -26.30
C TRP A 28 -35.72 -6.15 -27.55
N PHE A 29 -34.75 -5.22 -27.61
CA PHE A 29 -33.74 -5.19 -28.68
C PHE A 29 -32.87 -6.47 -28.70
N LEU A 30 -32.39 -6.92 -27.53
CA LEU A 30 -31.65 -8.17 -27.41
C LEU A 30 -32.49 -9.39 -27.83
N TYR A 31 -33.76 -9.41 -27.45
CA TYR A 31 -34.70 -10.45 -27.87
C TYR A 31 -34.84 -10.48 -29.41
N GLN A 32 -34.98 -9.33 -30.06
CA GLN A 32 -35.05 -9.25 -31.52
C GLN A 32 -33.74 -9.67 -32.20
N MET A 33 -32.59 -9.33 -31.61
CA MET A 33 -31.27 -9.79 -32.12
C MET A 33 -31.08 -11.29 -32.01
N ILE A 34 -31.55 -11.91 -30.92
CA ILE A 34 -31.53 -13.38 -30.76
C ILE A 34 -32.48 -14.04 -31.76
N ARG A 35 -33.63 -13.46 -31.99
CA ARG A 35 -34.58 -13.94 -33.02
C ARG A 35 -33.99 -13.89 -34.42
N LEU A 36 -33.33 -12.78 -34.79
CA LEU A 36 -32.57 -12.66 -36.05
C LEU A 36 -31.49 -13.73 -36.22
N LYS A 37 -30.72 -14.01 -35.16
CA LYS A 37 -29.68 -15.03 -35.18
C LYS A 37 -30.26 -16.42 -35.41
N ASN A 38 -31.45 -16.71 -34.92
CA ASN A 38 -32.13 -17.98 -35.05
C ASN A 38 -32.82 -18.14 -36.46
N THR A 39 -33.19 -17.02 -37.10
CA THR A 39 -33.75 -17.02 -38.45
C THR A 39 -32.68 -16.94 -39.52
N ALA A 40 -31.45 -16.53 -39.23
CA ALA A 40 -30.33 -16.44 -40.15
C ALA A 40 -29.69 -17.80 -40.48
N ILE A 41 -30.17 -18.92 -39.97
CA ILE A 41 -29.83 -20.25 -40.46
C ILE A 41 -30.77 -20.59 -41.63
N ILE A 42 -30.55 -19.90 -42.78
CA ILE A 42 -31.29 -20.17 -44.01
C ILE A 42 -30.49 -21.24 -44.81
N PRO A 43 -31.11 -22.37 -45.18
CA PRO A 43 -30.53 -23.28 -46.13
C PRO A 43 -30.39 -22.56 -47.50
N LEU A 44 -29.23 -22.71 -48.13
CA LEU A 44 -28.94 -22.21 -49.45
C LEU A 44 -30.09 -22.56 -50.46
N GLY A 45 -30.97 -21.55 -50.77
CA GLY A 45 -32.04 -21.70 -51.73
C GLY A 45 -33.37 -21.03 -51.40
N GLY A 46 -33.51 -20.37 -50.24
CA GLY A 46 -34.74 -19.65 -49.90
C GLY A 46 -34.75 -18.20 -50.38
N THR A 47 -35.89 -17.74 -50.96
CA THR A 47 -36.09 -16.35 -51.29
C THR A 47 -36.32 -15.51 -50.06
N PHE A 48 -35.47 -14.47 -49.87
CA PHE A 48 -35.56 -13.48 -48.79
C PHE A 48 -36.89 -12.68 -48.95
N GLN A 49 -37.77 -12.70 -47.97
CA GLN A 49 -38.93 -11.82 -47.97
C GLN A 49 -38.58 -10.50 -47.28
N VAL A 50 -39.04 -9.38 -47.83
CA VAL A 50 -38.75 -8.01 -47.35
C VAL A 50 -39.25 -7.80 -45.92
N ASP A 51 -40.26 -8.55 -45.50
CA ASP A 51 -40.82 -8.49 -44.14
C ASP A 51 -39.86 -8.98 -43.05
N ASP A 52 -38.89 -9.85 -43.39
CA ASP A 52 -37.91 -10.38 -42.45
C ASP A 52 -36.85 -9.31 -42.01
N ILE A 53 -36.72 -8.24 -42.80
CA ILE A 53 -35.75 -7.15 -42.53
C ILE A 53 -36.45 -5.95 -41.91
N GLN A 54 -37.72 -5.72 -42.22
CA GLN A 54 -38.45 -4.52 -41.74
C GLN A 54 -38.62 -4.51 -40.22
N VAL A 55 -38.94 -5.62 -39.59
CA VAL A 55 -39.17 -5.71 -38.15
C VAL A 55 -37.93 -5.41 -37.35
N PRO A 56 -36.75 -5.95 -37.66
CA PRO A 56 -35.49 -5.62 -36.98
C PRO A 56 -35.05 -4.17 -37.20
N LEU A 57 -35.25 -3.63 -38.43
CA LEU A 57 -34.88 -2.25 -38.76
C LEU A 57 -35.72 -1.26 -37.97
N ILE A 58 -37.06 -1.49 -37.90
CA ILE A 58 -37.99 -0.69 -37.08
C ILE A 58 -37.60 -0.77 -35.61
N SER A 59 -37.21 -1.95 -35.11
CA SER A 59 -36.78 -2.15 -33.72
C SER A 59 -35.51 -1.34 -33.40
N CYS A 60 -34.54 -1.29 -34.30
CA CYS A 60 -33.36 -0.46 -34.15
C CYS A 60 -33.71 1.03 -34.13
N ILE A 61 -34.58 1.47 -35.03
CA ILE A 61 -35.01 2.87 -35.11
C ILE A 61 -35.73 3.27 -33.82
N VAL A 62 -36.66 2.45 -33.31
CA VAL A 62 -37.38 2.69 -32.06
C VAL A 62 -36.44 2.74 -30.87
N PHE A 63 -35.45 1.86 -30.84
CA PHE A 63 -34.41 1.86 -29.80
C PHE A 63 -33.57 3.14 -29.82
N PHE A 64 -33.11 3.59 -30.99
CA PHE A 64 -32.38 4.85 -31.12
C PHE A 64 -33.22 6.07 -30.77
N ILE A 65 -34.46 6.12 -31.19
CA ILE A 65 -35.41 7.20 -30.84
C ILE A 65 -35.64 7.24 -29.32
N THR A 66 -35.78 6.08 -28.67
CA THR A 66 -35.97 6.00 -27.21
C THR A 66 -34.71 6.48 -26.45
N LEU A 67 -33.52 6.14 -26.92
CA LEU A 67 -32.28 6.63 -26.36
C LEU A 67 -32.12 8.14 -26.52
N VAL A 68 -32.44 8.69 -27.71
CA VAL A 68 -32.36 10.12 -27.98
C VAL A 68 -33.41 10.87 -27.13
N GLN A 69 -34.65 10.38 -27.05
CA GLN A 69 -35.68 10.95 -26.21
C GLN A 69 -35.31 10.90 -24.73
N TRP A 70 -34.70 9.82 -24.25
CA TRP A 70 -34.20 9.73 -22.87
C TRP A 70 -33.09 10.73 -22.59
N GLY A 71 -32.19 10.97 -23.52
CA GLY A 71 -31.17 12.02 -23.44
C GLY A 71 -31.73 13.42 -23.42
N VAL A 72 -32.79 13.69 -24.22
CA VAL A 72 -33.48 14.98 -24.28
C VAL A 72 -34.33 15.24 -23.04
N PHE A 73 -34.99 14.21 -22.50
CA PHE A 73 -35.90 14.36 -21.34
C PHE A 73 -35.17 14.26 -19.99
N LYS A 74 -33.96 13.69 -19.92
CA LYS A 74 -33.21 13.55 -18.67
C LYS A 74 -32.98 14.91 -17.97
N LYS A 75 -32.60 15.93 -18.71
CA LYS A 75 -32.35 17.29 -18.16
C LYS A 75 -33.63 18.00 -17.72
N PRO A 76 -34.72 18.02 -18.50
CA PRO A 76 -36.01 18.57 -18.05
C PRO A 76 -36.62 17.82 -16.86
N LEU A 77 -36.56 16.46 -16.85
CA LEU A 77 -37.04 15.66 -15.71
C LEU A 77 -36.27 15.94 -14.44
N ALA A 78 -34.93 16.04 -14.52
CA ALA A 78 -34.10 16.41 -13.38
C ALA A 78 -34.42 17.82 -12.87
N LYS A 79 -34.69 18.81 -13.78
CA LYS A 79 -35.14 20.15 -13.40
C LYS A 79 -36.53 20.14 -12.78
N MET A 80 -37.47 19.36 -13.33
CA MET A 80 -38.83 19.22 -12.75
C MET A 80 -38.74 18.55 -11.36
N TYR A 81 -37.89 17.55 -11.18
CA TYR A 81 -37.67 16.90 -9.90
C TYR A 81 -37.04 17.86 -8.88
N GLN A 82 -36.02 18.63 -9.28
CA GLN A 82 -35.46 19.69 -8.42
C GLN A 82 -36.47 20.77 -8.08
N LYS A 83 -37.35 21.17 -9.03
CA LYS A 83 -38.41 22.14 -8.78
C LYS A 83 -39.49 21.58 -7.86
N ALA A 84 -39.89 20.31 -8.02
CA ALA A 84 -40.83 19.64 -7.14
C ALA A 84 -40.28 19.48 -5.69
N ILE A 85 -38.97 19.34 -5.54
CA ILE A 85 -38.28 19.36 -4.23
C ILE A 85 -38.30 20.78 -3.66
N GLN A 86 -38.05 21.82 -4.47
CA GLN A 86 -38.07 23.22 -4.03
C GLN A 86 -39.48 23.70 -3.65
N ASP A 87 -40.52 23.30 -4.39
CA ASP A 87 -41.90 23.69 -4.13
C ASP A 87 -42.53 23.02 -2.87
N ASN A 88 -41.80 22.04 -2.29
CA ASN A 88 -42.21 21.29 -1.08
C ASN A 88 -41.35 21.65 0.14
N GLU A 89 -40.96 22.91 0.28
CA GLU A 89 -39.99 23.38 1.30
C GLU A 89 -40.49 23.31 2.75
N TYR A 90 -41.81 23.19 2.98
CA TYR A 90 -42.40 23.19 4.31
C TYR A 90 -43.33 21.96 4.54
N ASP A 91 -43.29 21.42 5.77
CA ASP A 91 -44.23 20.38 6.18
C ASP A 91 -45.62 20.99 6.57
N GLU A 92 -46.58 20.12 6.91
CA GLU A 92 -47.93 20.52 7.31
C GLU A 92 -47.95 21.39 8.59
N PHE A 93 -46.82 21.47 9.30
CA PHE A 93 -46.63 22.25 10.54
C PHE A 93 -45.78 23.50 10.30
N GLY A 94 -45.44 23.84 9.05
CA GLY A 94 -44.67 25.05 8.74
C GLY A 94 -43.19 24.97 9.00
N ASN A 95 -42.63 23.78 9.27
CA ASN A 95 -41.20 23.58 9.44
C ASN A 95 -40.51 23.37 8.10
N SER A 96 -39.37 23.98 7.91
CA SER A 96 -38.58 23.83 6.67
C SER A 96 -38.13 22.38 6.47
N LYS A 97 -38.62 21.73 5.41
CA LYS A 97 -38.20 20.37 5.00
C LYS A 97 -36.73 20.29 4.62
N LYS A 98 -36.08 21.41 4.30
CA LYS A 98 -34.61 21.47 4.08
C LYS A 98 -33.83 21.04 5.31
N SER A 99 -34.27 21.41 6.51
CA SER A 99 -33.68 21.02 7.76
C SER A 99 -33.79 19.50 7.97
N ASN A 100 -34.95 18.92 7.68
CA ASN A 100 -35.19 17.47 7.82
C ASN A 100 -34.40 16.64 6.78
N TYR A 101 -34.31 17.15 5.55
CA TYR A 101 -33.56 16.45 4.48
C TYR A 101 -32.04 16.49 4.71
N ALA A 102 -31.52 17.64 5.14
CA ALA A 102 -30.11 17.74 5.53
C ALA A 102 -29.78 16.82 6.72
N THR A 103 -30.73 16.70 7.68
CA THR A 103 -30.61 15.81 8.83
C THR A 103 -30.69 14.33 8.43
N LEU A 104 -31.54 13.97 7.45
CA LEU A 104 -31.64 12.62 6.88
C LEU A 104 -30.37 12.23 6.12
N ILE A 105 -29.88 13.09 5.23
CA ILE A 105 -28.61 12.86 4.50
C ILE A 105 -27.44 12.73 5.48
N ARG A 106 -27.44 13.53 6.54
CA ARG A 106 -26.43 13.43 7.59
C ARG A 106 -26.52 12.10 8.33
N LYS A 107 -27.71 11.65 8.71
CA LYS A 107 -27.94 10.34 9.35
C LYS A 107 -27.56 9.17 8.44
N GLU A 108 -27.92 9.23 7.15
CA GLU A 108 -27.51 8.20 6.17
C GLU A 108 -26.00 8.16 5.97
N ARG A 109 -25.33 9.33 5.93
CA ARG A 109 -23.86 9.38 5.90
C ARG A 109 -23.24 8.82 7.19
N GLU A 110 -23.76 9.21 8.34
CA GLU A 110 -23.32 8.70 9.65
C GLU A 110 -23.54 7.19 9.76
N GLN A 111 -24.62 6.66 9.18
CA GLN A 111 -24.88 5.21 9.14
C GLN A 111 -23.95 4.48 8.18
N MET A 112 -23.75 5.01 6.96
CA MET A 112 -22.76 4.48 6.01
C MET A 112 -21.33 4.52 6.57
N ASP A 113 -20.98 5.57 7.30
CA ASP A 113 -19.66 5.68 7.93
C ASP A 113 -19.51 4.68 9.08
N LYS A 114 -20.58 4.41 9.84
CA LYS A 114 -20.63 3.35 10.87
C LYS A 114 -20.51 1.96 10.28
N GLU A 115 -21.22 1.66 9.20
CA GLU A 115 -21.13 0.37 8.51
C GLU A 115 -19.74 0.14 7.92
N LYS A 116 -19.13 1.16 7.30
CA LYS A 116 -17.73 1.13 6.87
C LYS A 116 -16.78 0.91 8.03
N LEU A 117 -16.99 1.59 9.15
CA LEU A 117 -16.16 1.44 10.34
C LEU A 117 -16.25 0.01 10.90
N GLN A 118 -17.46 -0.58 10.95
CA GLN A 118 -17.65 -1.97 11.38
C GLN A 118 -16.97 -2.96 10.42
N GLN A 119 -17.09 -2.76 9.09
CA GLN A 119 -16.37 -3.58 8.11
C GLN A 119 -14.86 -3.44 8.27
N MET A 120 -14.37 -2.22 8.54
CA MET A 120 -12.95 -1.98 8.79
C MET A 120 -12.47 -2.65 10.08
N GLU A 121 -13.25 -2.62 11.15
CA GLU A 121 -12.92 -3.32 12.42
C GLU A 121 -12.93 -4.83 12.27
N MET A 122 -13.85 -5.37 11.44
CA MET A 122 -13.90 -6.81 11.15
C MET A 122 -12.67 -7.26 10.33
N LEU A 123 -12.27 -6.49 9.31
CA LEU A 123 -11.14 -6.83 8.43
C LEU A 123 -9.79 -6.47 9.05
N PHE A 124 -9.74 -5.42 9.86
CA PHE A 124 -8.53 -4.90 10.50
C PHE A 124 -8.79 -4.60 12.00
N PRO A 125 -8.87 -5.64 12.83
CA PRO A 125 -8.99 -5.45 14.28
C PRO A 125 -7.86 -4.55 14.81
N THR A 126 -8.12 -3.79 15.85
CA THR A 126 -7.15 -2.87 16.47
C THR A 126 -5.84 -3.60 16.84
N SER A 127 -5.91 -4.87 17.22
CA SER A 127 -4.75 -5.71 17.52
C SER A 127 -3.86 -5.94 16.28
N VAL A 128 -4.45 -6.06 15.10
CA VAL A 128 -3.71 -6.18 13.82
C VAL A 128 -3.14 -4.84 13.43
N MET A 129 -3.96 -3.77 13.51
CA MET A 129 -3.51 -2.41 13.18
C MET A 129 -2.31 -1.98 14.03
N ASN A 130 -2.32 -2.23 15.33
CA ASN A 130 -1.19 -1.92 16.22
C ASN A 130 0.11 -2.65 15.85
N LYS A 131 0.01 -3.80 15.19
CA LYS A 131 1.18 -4.56 14.72
C LYS A 131 1.74 -4.00 13.41
N ILE A 132 0.89 -3.59 12.48
CA ILE A 132 1.28 -3.17 11.13
C ILE A 132 1.55 -1.67 11.01
N VAL A 133 0.95 -0.82 11.85
CA VAL A 133 1.22 0.62 11.86
C VAL A 133 2.48 0.90 12.66
N LYS A 134 3.46 1.50 12.00
CA LYS A 134 4.73 1.92 12.59
C LYS A 134 4.92 3.41 12.41
N GLU A 135 5.66 4.01 13.31
CA GLU A 135 6.08 5.41 13.16
C GLU A 135 7.31 5.47 12.23
N GLY A 136 7.32 6.46 11.33
CA GLY A 136 8.51 6.79 10.55
C GLY A 136 9.60 7.41 11.43
N SER A 137 10.82 7.50 10.90
CA SER A 137 11.94 8.12 11.63
C SER A 137 11.60 9.55 12.07
N ARG A 138 11.94 9.88 13.31
CA ARG A 138 11.82 11.25 13.87
C ARG A 138 13.03 12.13 13.50
N ASN A 139 14.18 11.49 13.28
CA ASN A 139 15.43 12.16 12.88
C ASN A 139 16.03 11.47 11.64
N PRO A 140 15.35 11.58 10.47
CA PRO A 140 15.69 10.75 9.30
C PRO A 140 17.11 10.99 8.77
N GLU A 141 17.69 12.19 8.95
CA GLU A 141 19.07 12.47 8.55
C GLU A 141 20.05 11.67 9.41
N LYS A 142 19.90 11.71 10.74
CA LYS A 142 20.73 11.00 11.66
C LYS A 142 20.61 9.50 11.47
N ASP A 143 19.38 9.00 11.44
CA ASP A 143 19.12 7.56 11.28
C ASP A 143 19.68 7.03 9.96
N LEU A 144 19.66 7.85 8.88
CA LEU A 144 20.27 7.49 7.61
C LEU A 144 21.79 7.44 7.69
N GLN A 145 22.41 8.39 8.39
CA GLN A 145 23.87 8.43 8.59
C GLN A 145 24.34 7.26 9.45
N ASP A 146 23.62 6.96 10.52
CA ASP A 146 23.94 5.90 11.47
C ASP A 146 23.75 4.48 10.89
N MET A 147 23.07 4.33 9.74
CA MET A 147 23.02 3.05 9.03
C MET A 147 24.42 2.61 8.60
N ILE A 148 24.75 1.34 8.81
CA ILE A 148 25.99 0.75 8.33
C ILE A 148 25.87 0.43 6.85
N GLY A 149 26.94 0.69 6.08
CA GLY A 149 26.99 0.41 4.66
C GLY A 149 25.99 1.18 3.80
N LEU A 150 25.55 0.56 2.72
CA LEU A 150 24.55 1.06 1.77
C LEU A 150 24.85 2.44 1.17
N PRO A 151 26.08 2.74 0.69
CA PRO A 151 26.47 4.09 0.27
C PRO A 151 25.58 4.64 -0.86
N LEU A 152 25.22 3.81 -1.84
CA LEU A 152 24.35 4.24 -2.95
C LEU A 152 22.90 4.53 -2.51
N VAL A 153 22.39 3.77 -1.54
CA VAL A 153 21.06 4.04 -0.97
C VAL A 153 21.09 5.34 -0.19
N LYS A 154 22.10 5.55 0.65
CA LYS A 154 22.31 6.79 1.40
C LYS A 154 22.39 7.99 0.47
N GLN A 155 23.20 7.91 -0.59
CA GLN A 155 23.31 8.96 -1.59
C GLN A 155 21.96 9.30 -2.22
N LYS A 156 21.25 8.31 -2.77
CA LYS A 156 19.95 8.52 -3.42
C LYS A 156 18.90 9.11 -2.47
N VAL A 157 18.85 8.62 -1.21
CA VAL A 157 17.92 9.17 -0.22
C VAL A 157 18.27 10.61 0.15
N THR A 158 19.56 10.94 0.25
CA THR A 158 20.02 12.32 0.51
C THR A 158 19.69 13.25 -0.65
N GLU A 159 19.92 12.82 -1.89
CA GLU A 159 19.55 13.57 -3.10
C GLU A 159 18.03 13.81 -3.18
N MET A 160 17.25 12.79 -2.85
CA MET A 160 15.80 12.88 -2.77
C MET A 160 15.36 13.89 -1.68
N ALA A 161 15.96 13.81 -0.49
CA ALA A 161 15.66 14.72 0.61
C ALA A 161 15.98 16.18 0.26
N ALA A 162 17.13 16.43 -0.38
CA ALA A 162 17.51 17.77 -0.87
C ALA A 162 16.51 18.30 -1.91
N ARG A 163 16.05 17.46 -2.84
CA ARG A 163 15.01 17.82 -3.81
C ARG A 163 13.69 18.17 -3.12
N MET A 164 13.25 17.36 -2.15
CA MET A 164 12.04 17.62 -1.38
C MET A 164 12.11 18.95 -0.61
N GLN A 165 13.27 19.23 -0.01
CA GLN A 165 13.50 20.49 0.68
C GLN A 165 13.38 21.68 -0.27
N PHE A 166 14.03 21.61 -1.43
CA PHE A 166 13.96 22.66 -2.46
C PHE A 166 12.51 22.90 -2.93
N GLU A 167 11.79 21.83 -3.26
CA GLU A 167 10.39 21.92 -3.70
C GLU A 167 9.51 22.58 -2.61
N ARG A 168 9.70 22.23 -1.34
CA ARG A 168 8.99 22.87 -0.21
C ARG A 168 9.28 24.36 -0.06
N GLU A 169 10.55 24.74 -0.19
CA GLU A 169 10.96 26.15 -0.11
C GLU A 169 10.38 26.96 -1.27
N ALA A 170 10.40 26.43 -2.49
CA ALA A 170 9.80 27.04 -3.66
C ALA A 170 8.30 27.28 -3.47
N MET A 171 7.55 26.27 -3.03
CA MET A 171 6.11 26.38 -2.74
C MET A 171 5.81 27.43 -1.67
N THR A 172 6.68 27.57 -0.67
CA THR A 172 6.48 28.55 0.41
C THR A 172 6.65 29.97 -0.10
N LYS A 173 7.58 30.22 -1.03
CA LYS A 173 7.78 31.52 -1.69
C LYS A 173 6.59 31.88 -2.59
N GLU A 174 6.11 30.93 -3.42
CA GLU A 174 4.97 31.15 -4.32
C GLU A 174 3.68 31.49 -3.54
N LYS A 175 3.41 30.84 -2.43
CA LYS A 175 2.27 31.16 -1.55
C LYS A 175 2.35 32.58 -0.98
N LYS A 176 3.54 33.07 -0.62
CA LYS A 176 3.75 34.41 -0.11
C LYS A 176 3.53 35.48 -1.19
N GLU A 177 3.86 35.18 -2.44
CA GLU A 177 3.73 36.11 -3.58
C GLU A 177 2.34 36.14 -4.21
N LYS A 178 1.35 35.39 -3.66
CA LYS A 178 -0.04 35.25 -4.18
C LYS A 178 -0.11 34.88 -5.68
N LYS A 179 0.94 34.31 -6.24
CA LYS A 179 0.92 33.80 -7.60
C LYS A 179 0.21 32.44 -7.57
N GLN A 180 -0.99 32.41 -8.13
CA GLN A 180 -1.80 31.21 -8.36
C GLN A 180 -1.28 30.34 -9.52
N THR A 181 0.00 30.29 -9.74
CA THR A 181 0.60 29.28 -10.59
C THR A 181 0.60 27.99 -9.79
N ARG A 182 -0.32 27.09 -10.10
CA ARG A 182 -0.25 25.72 -9.69
C ARG A 182 1.12 25.22 -10.14
N SER A 183 2.07 25.20 -9.19
CA SER A 183 3.38 24.66 -9.45
C SER A 183 3.19 23.24 -9.97
N GLU A 184 3.68 22.95 -11.18
CA GLU A 184 3.80 21.59 -11.71
C GLU A 184 4.72 20.72 -10.83
N TYR A 185 5.46 21.35 -9.92
CA TYR A 185 6.17 20.72 -8.79
C TYR A 185 5.21 20.32 -7.66
N GLY A 186 4.01 19.83 -8.02
CA GLY A 186 3.06 19.35 -7.03
C GLY A 186 3.66 18.19 -6.23
N MET A 187 3.25 18.09 -4.97
CA MET A 187 3.46 16.92 -4.10
C MET A 187 2.77 15.68 -4.69
N ASN A 188 3.06 15.38 -5.96
CA ASN A 188 2.54 14.21 -6.64
C ASN A 188 3.20 12.97 -6.05
N GLY A 189 2.39 12.03 -5.64
CA GLY A 189 2.79 10.80 -4.98
C GLY A 189 4.06 10.20 -5.57
N ARG A 190 5.08 10.10 -4.73
CA ARG A 190 6.31 9.39 -5.06
C ARG A 190 6.15 7.98 -4.58
N HIS A 191 6.05 7.04 -5.51
CA HIS A 191 6.03 5.63 -5.19
C HIS A 191 7.41 5.04 -5.44
N PHE A 192 7.79 4.07 -4.62
CA PHE A 192 9.13 3.51 -4.59
C PHE A 192 9.12 2.01 -4.83
N VAL A 193 10.22 1.52 -5.37
CA VAL A 193 10.56 0.11 -5.39
C VAL A 193 11.90 -0.10 -4.70
N PHE A 194 11.94 -1.01 -3.74
CA PHE A 194 13.12 -1.47 -3.03
C PHE A 194 13.40 -2.91 -3.43
N TYR A 195 14.59 -3.18 -3.96
CA TYR A 195 14.94 -4.55 -4.32
C TYR A 195 16.32 -4.94 -3.79
N GLY A 196 16.41 -6.16 -3.31
CA GLY A 196 17.61 -6.74 -2.71
C GLY A 196 17.27 -7.90 -1.81
N SER A 197 18.31 -8.59 -1.32
CA SER A 197 18.19 -9.77 -0.48
C SER A 197 17.54 -9.49 0.87
N ALA A 198 17.13 -10.54 1.58
CA ALA A 198 16.58 -10.42 2.92
C ALA A 198 17.58 -9.79 3.89
N GLY A 199 17.12 -9.01 4.87
CA GLY A 199 17.96 -8.43 5.92
C GLY A 199 18.90 -7.31 5.49
N THR A 200 18.76 -6.75 4.30
CA THR A 200 19.57 -5.62 3.80
C THR A 200 19.11 -4.24 4.24
N GLY A 201 18.11 -4.13 5.12
CA GLY A 201 17.67 -2.86 5.70
C GLY A 201 16.52 -2.17 4.97
N LYS A 202 15.82 -2.81 4.01
CA LYS A 202 14.72 -2.23 3.24
C LYS A 202 13.64 -1.59 4.13
N THR A 203 13.16 -2.31 5.14
CA THR A 203 12.13 -1.82 6.07
C THR A 203 12.63 -0.63 6.90
N THR A 204 13.89 -0.64 7.32
CA THR A 204 14.50 0.47 8.06
C THR A 204 14.54 1.73 7.20
N VAL A 205 15.00 1.62 5.95
CA VAL A 205 15.05 2.74 5.00
C VAL A 205 13.64 3.23 4.66
N ALA A 206 12.64 2.34 4.59
CA ALA A 206 11.25 2.75 4.38
C ALA A 206 10.74 3.68 5.50
N ARG A 207 11.07 3.38 6.76
CA ARG A 207 10.74 4.26 7.90
C ARG A 207 11.52 5.58 7.85
N ILE A 208 12.78 5.55 7.41
CA ILE A 208 13.58 6.77 7.24
C ILE A 208 13.00 7.66 6.15
N ILE A 209 12.63 7.09 4.99
CA ILE A 209 11.96 7.83 3.91
C ILE A 209 10.60 8.35 4.37
N THR A 210 9.84 7.60 5.16
CA THR A 210 8.59 8.08 5.78
C THR A 210 8.85 9.34 6.60
N GLY A 211 9.92 9.36 7.41
CA GLY A 211 10.35 10.52 8.17
C GLY A 211 10.67 11.73 7.29
N PHE A 212 11.40 11.55 6.19
CA PHE A 212 11.68 12.62 5.22
C PHE A 212 10.42 13.15 4.55
N LEU A 213 9.53 12.26 4.08
CA LEU A 213 8.26 12.63 3.46
C LEU A 213 7.41 13.47 4.42
N TYR A 214 7.35 13.09 5.71
CA TYR A 214 6.66 13.84 6.74
C TYR A 214 7.32 15.18 7.03
N LYS A 215 8.64 15.20 7.23
CA LYS A 215 9.43 16.41 7.52
C LYS A 215 9.25 17.47 6.44
N TYR A 216 9.23 17.08 5.18
CA TYR A 216 9.07 18.00 4.05
C TYR A 216 7.61 18.21 3.62
N GLY A 217 6.62 17.61 4.32
CA GLY A 217 5.20 17.86 4.12
C GLY A 217 4.58 17.15 2.92
N TYR A 218 5.21 16.07 2.42
CA TYR A 218 4.65 15.20 1.37
C TYR A 218 3.57 14.27 1.90
N ILE A 219 3.62 13.94 3.18
CA ILE A 219 2.60 13.19 3.90
C ILE A 219 2.18 13.98 5.15
N LYS A 220 0.96 13.73 5.64
CA LYS A 220 0.37 14.46 6.77
C LYS A 220 0.68 13.84 8.11
N GLU A 221 0.96 12.57 8.15
CA GLU A 221 1.18 11.75 9.34
C GLU A 221 2.49 10.98 9.20
N ASN A 222 3.31 10.97 10.26
CA ASN A 222 4.56 10.21 10.29
C ASN A 222 4.27 8.72 10.55
N LYS A 223 3.49 8.11 9.64
CA LYS A 223 3.10 6.70 9.77
C LYS A 223 3.49 5.90 8.55
N CYS A 224 3.95 4.67 8.80
CA CYS A 224 4.23 3.63 7.81
C CYS A 224 3.39 2.40 8.14
N ILE A 225 2.49 2.00 7.25
CA ILE A 225 1.78 0.74 7.37
C ILE A 225 2.63 -0.33 6.72
N GLU A 226 3.11 -1.29 7.52
CA GLU A 226 4.01 -2.35 7.09
C GLU A 226 3.25 -3.67 6.98
N ILE A 227 3.19 -4.22 5.78
CA ILE A 227 2.55 -5.50 5.50
C ILE A 227 3.42 -6.37 4.60
N ASP A 228 3.13 -7.65 4.61
CA ASP A 228 3.62 -8.64 3.66
C ASP A 228 2.67 -8.77 2.47
N GLY A 229 3.18 -9.07 1.27
CA GLY A 229 2.36 -9.23 0.07
C GLY A 229 1.28 -10.32 0.21
N ASN A 230 1.54 -11.39 0.98
CA ASN A 230 0.56 -12.42 1.27
C ASN A 230 -0.64 -11.90 2.08
N PHE A 231 -0.44 -10.87 2.89
CA PHE A 231 -1.51 -10.26 3.67
C PHE A 231 -2.64 -9.72 2.79
N LEU A 232 -2.32 -9.21 1.60
CA LEU A 232 -3.30 -8.66 0.66
C LEU A 232 -4.10 -9.73 -0.07
N LYS A 233 -3.50 -10.89 -0.36
CA LYS A 233 -4.15 -11.93 -1.15
C LYS A 233 -5.01 -12.90 -0.31
N ALA A 234 -4.97 -12.81 1.01
CA ALA A 234 -5.68 -13.74 1.88
C ALA A 234 -7.20 -13.49 1.88
N GLY A 235 -7.97 -14.41 1.29
CA GLY A 235 -9.42 -14.50 1.36
C GLY A 235 -10.20 -13.86 0.21
N GLU A 236 -11.50 -14.18 0.17
CA GLU A 236 -12.48 -13.50 -0.65
C GLU A 236 -12.51 -12.00 -0.30
N MET A 237 -12.79 -11.09 -1.22
CA MET A 237 -12.77 -9.63 -1.05
C MET A 237 -11.35 -9.00 -0.94
N SER A 238 -10.33 -9.60 -1.56
CA SER A 238 -8.95 -9.07 -1.55
C SER A 238 -8.83 -7.63 -2.10
N ASP A 239 -9.68 -7.25 -3.06
CA ASP A 239 -9.77 -5.88 -3.61
C ASP A 239 -10.35 -4.89 -2.60
N ALA A 240 -11.45 -5.22 -1.92
CA ALA A 240 -12.06 -4.39 -0.89
C ALA A 240 -11.11 -4.24 0.32
N LYS A 241 -10.47 -5.32 0.74
CA LYS A 241 -9.46 -5.33 1.79
C LYS A 241 -8.28 -4.42 1.43
N THR A 242 -7.78 -4.53 0.20
CA THR A 242 -6.68 -3.69 -0.31
C THR A 242 -7.08 -2.22 -0.30
N LYS A 243 -8.28 -1.90 -0.79
CA LYS A 243 -8.79 -0.52 -0.81
C LYS A 243 -8.92 0.06 0.60
N LEU A 244 -9.48 -0.69 1.54
CA LEU A 244 -9.58 -0.26 2.94
C LEU A 244 -8.22 -0.03 3.58
N LEU A 245 -7.25 -0.91 3.32
CA LEU A 245 -5.89 -0.76 3.81
C LEU A 245 -5.21 0.49 3.26
N ILE A 246 -5.37 0.77 1.95
CA ILE A 246 -4.87 1.99 1.33
C ILE A 246 -5.52 3.22 1.96
N GLN A 247 -6.83 3.20 2.23
CA GLN A 247 -7.50 4.30 2.92
C GLN A 247 -6.94 4.52 4.33
N LYS A 248 -6.54 3.47 5.05
CA LYS A 248 -5.81 3.58 6.33
C LYS A 248 -4.41 4.18 6.16
N ALA A 249 -3.77 3.96 5.00
CA ALA A 249 -2.47 4.53 4.69
C ALA A 249 -2.54 6.00 4.23
N TYR A 250 -3.72 6.54 3.99
CA TYR A 250 -3.85 7.96 3.61
C TYR A 250 -3.20 8.86 4.66
N GLY A 251 -2.49 9.84 4.18
CA GLY A 251 -1.66 10.73 4.98
C GLY A 251 -0.30 10.16 5.36
N GLY A 252 0.02 8.91 4.99
CA GLY A 252 1.26 8.23 5.33
C GLY A 252 1.82 7.38 4.20
N VAL A 253 2.54 6.32 4.56
CA VAL A 253 3.20 5.38 3.67
C VAL A 253 2.60 3.98 3.83
N LEU A 254 2.40 3.29 2.72
CA LEU A 254 2.11 1.85 2.65
C LEU A 254 3.36 1.12 2.17
N PHE A 255 3.99 0.38 3.05
CA PHE A 255 5.13 -0.48 2.75
C PHE A 255 4.67 -1.92 2.60
N ILE A 256 4.92 -2.51 1.44
CA ILE A 256 4.57 -3.89 1.12
C ILE A 256 5.86 -4.67 0.93
N ASP A 257 6.23 -5.47 1.94
CA ASP A 257 7.37 -6.39 1.81
C ASP A 257 6.95 -7.64 1.04
N GLU A 258 7.90 -8.29 0.38
CA GLU A 258 7.64 -9.44 -0.49
C GLU A 258 6.46 -9.21 -1.44
N ALA A 259 6.38 -8.00 -2.04
CA ALA A 259 5.25 -7.56 -2.85
C ALA A 259 4.92 -8.52 -4.02
N TYR A 260 5.91 -9.28 -4.51
CA TYR A 260 5.71 -10.32 -5.53
C TYR A 260 4.77 -11.44 -5.08
N ALA A 261 4.65 -11.67 -3.77
CA ALA A 261 3.74 -12.68 -3.24
C ALA A 261 2.27 -12.40 -3.59
N ILE A 262 1.92 -11.17 -3.97
CA ILE A 262 0.59 -10.84 -4.49
C ILE A 262 0.27 -11.66 -5.74
N MET A 263 1.29 -12.02 -6.55
CA MET A 263 1.10 -12.82 -7.77
C MET A 263 0.98 -14.33 -7.49
N ASP A 264 1.49 -14.80 -6.34
CA ASP A 264 1.47 -16.22 -5.99
C ASP A 264 0.09 -16.58 -5.47
N GLY A 265 -0.63 -17.46 -6.14
CA GLY A 265 -1.98 -17.91 -5.74
C GLY A 265 -2.94 -17.99 -6.90
N THR A 266 -4.25 -18.01 -6.62
CA THR A 266 -5.24 -17.96 -7.69
C THR A 266 -5.08 -16.65 -8.44
N ALA A 267 -4.78 -16.75 -9.75
CA ALA A 267 -4.42 -15.61 -10.61
C ALA A 267 -5.45 -14.46 -10.60
N GLU A 268 -6.66 -14.75 -10.14
CA GLU A 268 -7.78 -13.81 -10.10
C GLU A 268 -7.69 -12.81 -8.95
N TYR A 269 -7.38 -13.28 -7.73
CA TYR A 269 -7.24 -12.39 -6.57
C TYR A 269 -6.01 -11.48 -6.66
N GLY A 270 -4.88 -12.02 -7.11
CA GLY A 270 -3.67 -11.23 -7.33
C GLY A 270 -3.88 -10.11 -8.35
N LYS A 271 -4.56 -10.40 -9.46
CA LYS A 271 -4.90 -9.40 -10.48
C LYS A 271 -5.81 -8.30 -9.93
N ALA A 272 -6.81 -8.64 -9.10
CA ALA A 272 -7.71 -7.68 -8.49
C ALA A 272 -6.97 -6.75 -7.52
N VAL A 273 -6.07 -7.28 -6.69
CA VAL A 273 -5.20 -6.50 -5.79
C VAL A 273 -4.31 -5.54 -6.58
N ILE A 274 -3.63 -6.03 -7.62
CA ILE A 274 -2.77 -5.23 -8.49
C ILE A 274 -3.55 -4.10 -9.15
N ALA A 275 -4.72 -4.41 -9.74
CA ALA A 275 -5.57 -3.42 -10.38
C ALA A 275 -6.03 -2.33 -9.39
N THR A 276 -6.41 -2.73 -8.17
CA THR A 276 -6.81 -1.80 -7.10
C THR A 276 -5.64 -0.92 -6.67
N LEU A 277 -4.45 -1.49 -6.45
CA LEU A 277 -3.24 -0.72 -6.11
C LEU A 277 -2.93 0.32 -7.18
N ILE A 278 -2.86 -0.08 -8.46
CA ILE A 278 -2.54 0.81 -9.57
C ILE A 278 -3.58 1.94 -9.69
N LYS A 279 -4.87 1.60 -9.55
CA LYS A 279 -5.95 2.59 -9.60
C LYS A 279 -5.84 3.59 -8.45
N GLU A 280 -5.65 3.12 -7.22
CA GLU A 280 -5.53 4.00 -6.06
C GLU A 280 -4.25 4.86 -6.11
N MET A 281 -3.14 4.33 -6.64
CA MET A 281 -1.90 5.09 -6.87
C MET A 281 -2.10 6.24 -7.86
N GLU A 282 -3.03 6.14 -8.81
CA GLU A 282 -3.37 7.21 -9.75
C GLU A 282 -4.39 8.18 -9.17
N ASP A 283 -5.54 7.66 -8.73
CA ASP A 283 -6.70 8.47 -8.31
C ASP A 283 -6.41 9.25 -7.02
N ASN A 284 -5.55 8.72 -6.17
CA ASN A 284 -5.23 9.25 -4.85
C ASN A 284 -3.72 9.48 -4.63
N ARG A 285 -3.00 9.77 -5.72
CA ARG A 285 -1.54 9.94 -5.75
C ARG A 285 -0.97 11.00 -4.77
N ASP A 286 -1.81 11.94 -4.35
CA ASP A 286 -1.48 13.02 -3.41
C ASP A 286 -1.79 12.67 -1.96
N LYS A 287 -2.42 11.51 -1.70
CA LYS A 287 -2.89 11.13 -0.37
C LYS A 287 -1.99 10.14 0.36
N PHE A 288 -1.19 9.36 -0.37
CA PHE A 288 -0.33 8.35 0.23
C PHE A 288 0.85 7.98 -0.68
N THR A 289 1.85 7.37 -0.10
CA THR A 289 3.00 6.82 -0.81
C THR A 289 3.02 5.30 -0.70
N VAL A 290 3.30 4.60 -1.80
CA VAL A 290 3.52 3.14 -1.81
C VAL A 290 5.01 2.86 -1.94
N ILE A 291 5.51 1.92 -1.14
CA ILE A 291 6.84 1.33 -1.26
C ILE A 291 6.67 -0.17 -1.44
N LEU A 292 7.04 -0.68 -2.62
CA LEU A 292 7.05 -2.12 -2.92
C LEU A 292 8.46 -2.66 -2.66
N ALA A 293 8.58 -3.71 -1.86
CA ALA A 293 9.86 -4.32 -1.55
C ALA A 293 9.89 -5.81 -1.89
N GLY A 294 11.08 -6.34 -2.25
CA GLY A 294 11.27 -7.76 -2.53
C GLY A 294 12.60 -8.07 -3.21
N TYR A 295 12.74 -9.31 -3.69
CA TYR A 295 13.92 -9.71 -4.47
C TYR A 295 13.89 -9.11 -5.87
N LYS A 296 15.06 -8.81 -6.43
CA LYS A 296 15.23 -8.09 -7.71
C LYS A 296 14.44 -8.73 -8.86
N ASN A 297 14.58 -10.03 -9.06
CA ASN A 297 13.92 -10.74 -10.16
C ASN A 297 12.40 -10.84 -9.96
N ASP A 298 11.96 -11.01 -8.72
CA ASP A 298 10.55 -11.17 -8.40
C ASP A 298 9.80 -9.85 -8.48
N ILE A 299 10.41 -8.77 -8.00
CA ILE A 299 9.90 -7.41 -8.19
C ILE A 299 9.85 -7.05 -9.67
N LYS A 300 10.87 -7.40 -10.46
CA LYS A 300 10.83 -7.18 -11.91
C LYS A 300 9.65 -7.90 -12.55
N ARG A 301 9.42 -9.18 -12.21
CA ARG A 301 8.24 -9.92 -12.69
C ARG A 301 6.94 -9.23 -12.30
N LEU A 302 6.79 -8.77 -11.06
CA LEU A 302 5.60 -8.03 -10.61
C LEU A 302 5.37 -6.77 -11.45
N LEU A 303 6.39 -5.98 -11.69
CA LEU A 303 6.30 -4.74 -12.48
C LEU A 303 6.01 -5.02 -13.96
N ASP A 304 6.48 -6.15 -14.49
CA ASP A 304 6.25 -6.57 -15.88
C ASP A 304 4.82 -7.09 -16.11
N THR A 305 4.07 -7.45 -15.05
CA THR A 305 2.67 -7.86 -15.18
C THR A 305 1.74 -6.73 -15.61
N ASN A 306 2.11 -5.49 -15.32
CA ASN A 306 1.28 -4.33 -15.65
C ASN A 306 2.13 -3.07 -15.83
N GLU A 307 2.09 -2.49 -17.03
CA GLU A 307 2.81 -1.24 -17.34
C GLU A 307 2.37 -0.06 -16.46
N GLY A 308 1.16 -0.14 -15.90
CA GLY A 308 0.65 0.84 -14.96
C GLY A 308 1.51 0.99 -13.69
N PHE A 309 2.19 -0.06 -13.22
CA PHE A 309 3.15 0.08 -12.14
C PHE A 309 4.37 0.90 -12.56
N LYS A 310 4.97 0.58 -13.71
CA LYS A 310 6.18 1.26 -14.21
C LYS A 310 5.98 2.76 -14.39
N SER A 311 4.81 3.16 -14.87
CA SER A 311 4.51 4.58 -15.11
C SER A 311 4.34 5.38 -13.82
N ARG A 312 3.95 4.75 -12.71
CA ARG A 312 3.67 5.41 -11.42
C ARG A 312 4.84 5.35 -10.44
N ILE A 313 5.72 4.37 -10.59
CA ILE A 313 6.92 4.24 -9.75
C ILE A 313 8.05 5.02 -10.39
N LYS A 314 8.56 6.01 -9.65
CA LYS A 314 9.62 6.91 -10.12
C LYS A 314 10.98 6.64 -9.48
N GLU A 315 10.99 6.02 -8.32
CA GLU A 315 12.19 5.86 -7.51
C GLU A 315 12.49 4.37 -7.27
N TYR A 316 13.68 3.94 -7.65
CA TYR A 316 14.16 2.57 -7.53
C TYR A 316 15.41 2.56 -6.67
N LEU A 317 15.37 1.83 -5.53
CA LEU A 317 16.49 1.68 -4.61
C LEU A 317 16.97 0.23 -4.60
N GLU A 318 18.24 0.03 -4.93
CA GLU A 318 18.91 -1.27 -4.85
C GLU A 318 19.63 -1.42 -3.52
N PHE A 319 19.34 -2.53 -2.85
CA PHE A 319 19.93 -2.89 -1.58
C PHE A 319 20.90 -4.08 -1.81
N PRO A 320 22.18 -3.81 -2.02
CA PRO A 320 23.18 -4.87 -2.18
C PRO A 320 23.36 -5.64 -0.87
N ASP A 321 23.90 -6.84 -0.97
CA ASP A 321 24.34 -7.58 0.21
C ASP A 321 25.49 -6.85 0.89
N TYR A 322 25.50 -6.90 2.22
CA TYR A 322 26.58 -6.32 3.01
C TYR A 322 27.89 -7.10 2.81
N SER A 323 29.01 -6.40 2.76
CA SER A 323 30.34 -7.00 2.84
C SER A 323 30.56 -7.66 4.20
N THR A 324 31.58 -8.52 4.32
CA THR A 324 31.91 -9.14 5.61
C THR A 324 32.29 -8.10 6.66
N THR A 325 32.97 -7.03 6.27
CA THR A 325 33.32 -5.91 7.17
C THR A 325 32.03 -5.21 7.67
N GLU A 326 31.10 -4.85 6.77
CA GLU A 326 29.84 -4.24 7.16
C GLU A 326 29.02 -5.17 8.07
N MET A 327 29.07 -6.49 7.82
CA MET A 327 28.41 -7.47 8.69
C MET A 327 29.01 -7.52 10.10
N LYS A 328 30.34 -7.36 10.23
CA LYS A 328 31.03 -7.23 11.53
C LYS A 328 30.55 -5.98 12.27
N ASP A 329 30.50 -4.84 11.57
CA ASP A 329 30.00 -3.59 12.14
C ASP A 329 28.54 -3.70 12.60
N ILE A 330 27.70 -4.37 11.80
CA ILE A 330 26.30 -4.65 12.15
C ILE A 330 26.20 -5.53 13.40
N PHE A 331 26.98 -6.59 13.47
CA PHE A 331 27.02 -7.49 14.62
C PHE A 331 27.45 -6.73 15.89
N GLN A 332 28.51 -5.95 15.80
CA GLN A 332 29.02 -5.13 16.89
C GLN A 332 28.01 -4.08 17.34
N ALA A 333 27.38 -3.37 16.41
CA ALA A 333 26.35 -2.38 16.72
C ALA A 333 25.12 -3.02 17.41
N MET A 334 24.68 -4.20 16.95
CA MET A 334 23.59 -4.95 17.58
C MET A 334 23.95 -5.39 19.00
N ALA A 335 25.20 -5.86 19.24
CA ALA A 335 25.67 -6.25 20.56
C ALA A 335 25.74 -5.03 21.50
N HIS A 336 26.29 -3.90 21.04
CA HIS A 336 26.33 -2.65 21.78
C HIS A 336 24.92 -2.16 22.13
N GLY A 337 23.97 -2.26 21.20
CA GLY A 337 22.56 -1.92 21.45
C GLY A 337 21.89 -2.76 22.55
N LYS A 338 22.42 -3.94 22.83
CA LYS A 338 22.04 -4.82 23.96
C LYS A 338 22.94 -4.62 25.20
N GLY A 339 23.89 -3.68 25.18
CA GLY A 339 24.77 -3.36 26.28
C GLY A 339 26.05 -4.25 26.38
N TYR A 340 26.36 -4.99 25.31
CA TYR A 340 27.54 -5.86 25.29
C TYR A 340 28.71 -5.21 24.56
N ILE A 341 29.94 -5.47 25.06
CA ILE A 341 31.21 -5.18 24.39
C ILE A 341 31.61 -6.45 23.66
N VAL A 342 32.12 -6.33 22.43
CA VAL A 342 32.56 -7.47 21.63
C VAL A 342 34.10 -7.47 21.56
N SER A 343 34.74 -8.57 21.97
CA SER A 343 36.21 -8.71 21.86
C SER A 343 36.65 -8.90 20.40
N GLN A 344 37.92 -8.64 20.12
CA GLN A 344 38.48 -8.82 18.79
C GLN A 344 38.35 -10.28 18.33
N GLU A 345 38.64 -11.24 19.22
CA GLU A 345 38.51 -12.67 18.93
C GLU A 345 37.06 -13.07 18.58
N ALA A 346 36.07 -12.43 19.24
CA ALA A 346 34.68 -12.66 18.91
C ALA A 346 34.34 -12.11 17.51
N LEU A 347 34.87 -10.95 17.13
CA LEU A 347 34.73 -10.39 15.79
C LEU A 347 35.41 -11.25 14.72
N ASP A 348 36.57 -11.79 14.99
CA ASP A 348 37.30 -12.66 14.06
C ASP A 348 36.57 -13.99 13.86
N ASN A 349 36.06 -14.58 14.93
CA ASN A 349 35.20 -15.77 14.85
C ASN A 349 33.87 -15.49 14.11
N PHE A 350 33.29 -14.31 14.33
CA PHE A 350 32.11 -13.89 13.58
C PHE A 350 32.41 -13.79 12.08
N GLU A 351 33.57 -13.23 11.70
CA GLU A 351 33.98 -13.13 10.29
C GLU A 351 34.03 -14.51 9.63
N VAL A 352 34.73 -15.45 10.26
CA VAL A 352 34.83 -16.83 9.78
C VAL A 352 33.46 -17.49 9.68
N ARG A 353 32.59 -17.25 10.66
CA ARG A 353 31.19 -17.74 10.65
C ARG A 353 30.39 -17.12 9.54
N CYS A 354 30.46 -15.81 9.37
CA CYS A 354 29.72 -15.05 8.35
C CYS A 354 30.08 -15.52 6.93
N ASP A 355 31.37 -15.75 6.65
CA ASP A 355 31.85 -16.25 5.35
C ASP A 355 31.33 -17.66 5.05
N ARG A 356 31.15 -18.50 6.06
CA ARG A 356 30.55 -19.83 5.92
C ARG A 356 29.04 -19.73 5.66
N GLU A 357 28.35 -18.88 6.42
CA GLU A 357 26.90 -18.64 6.25
C GLU A 357 26.57 -18.05 4.87
N ARG A 358 27.44 -17.18 4.33
CA ARG A 358 27.27 -16.56 3.01
C ARG A 358 27.20 -17.59 1.87
N ARG A 359 27.78 -18.77 2.06
CA ARG A 359 27.73 -19.87 1.07
C ARG A 359 26.44 -20.66 1.12
N LEU A 360 25.62 -20.44 2.13
CA LEU A 360 24.33 -21.12 2.30
C LEU A 360 23.21 -20.32 1.62
N SER A 361 22.22 -21.02 1.09
CA SER A 361 21.02 -20.42 0.51
C SER A 361 20.18 -19.65 1.54
N SER A 362 20.37 -19.95 2.83
CA SER A 362 19.70 -19.31 3.96
C SER A 362 20.35 -17.99 4.40
N PHE A 363 21.43 -17.53 3.73
CA PHE A 363 22.08 -16.29 4.11
C PHE A 363 21.13 -15.10 4.01
N GLY A 364 20.96 -14.37 5.09
CA GLY A 364 20.01 -13.28 5.24
C GLY A 364 20.59 -11.98 5.78
N ASN A 365 21.87 -11.66 5.43
CA ASN A 365 22.50 -10.38 5.82
C ASN A 365 22.30 -10.04 7.31
N GLY A 366 21.74 -8.90 7.65
CA GLY A 366 21.49 -8.49 9.03
C GLY A 366 20.61 -9.45 9.85
N ARG A 367 19.76 -10.28 9.21
CA ARG A 367 19.06 -11.37 9.90
C ARG A 367 20.05 -12.44 10.36
N THR A 368 21.02 -12.81 9.50
CA THR A 368 22.09 -13.76 9.87
C THR A 368 22.95 -13.20 11.01
N ALA A 369 23.34 -11.92 10.97
CA ALA A 369 24.09 -11.31 12.08
C ALA A 369 23.32 -11.37 13.41
N ARG A 370 22.01 -11.12 13.37
CA ARG A 370 21.14 -11.22 14.55
C ARG A 370 21.06 -12.64 15.10
N ASN A 371 20.85 -13.62 14.23
CA ASN A 371 20.78 -15.03 14.64
C ASN A 371 22.09 -15.48 15.28
N ILE A 372 23.24 -15.10 14.70
CA ILE A 372 24.55 -15.39 15.29
C ILE A 372 24.73 -14.70 16.64
N LEU A 373 24.25 -13.45 16.78
CA LEU A 373 24.31 -12.75 18.06
C LEU A 373 23.44 -13.43 19.13
N ASP A 374 22.23 -13.82 18.78
CA ASP A 374 21.32 -14.49 19.74
C ASP A 374 21.95 -15.84 20.19
N GLU A 375 22.50 -16.63 19.27
CA GLU A 375 23.27 -17.84 19.59
C GLU A 375 24.50 -17.54 20.47
N CYS A 376 25.21 -16.44 20.19
CA CYS A 376 26.35 -15.99 20.95
C CYS A 376 25.96 -15.64 22.40
N LEU A 377 24.84 -14.94 22.60
CA LEU A 377 24.32 -14.59 23.90
C LEU A 377 23.92 -15.81 24.74
N ASP A 378 23.29 -16.82 24.12
CA ASP A 378 22.96 -18.07 24.79
C ASP A 378 24.22 -18.81 25.25
N ARG A 379 25.25 -18.90 24.41
CA ARG A 379 26.56 -19.47 24.79
C ARG A 379 27.25 -18.69 25.86
N HIS A 380 27.24 -17.36 25.76
CA HIS A 380 27.79 -16.48 26.79
C HIS A 380 27.15 -16.74 28.16
N ALA A 381 25.84 -16.89 28.22
CA ALA A 381 25.14 -17.22 29.46
C ALA A 381 25.60 -18.57 30.05
N LEU A 382 25.77 -19.58 29.20
CA LEU A 382 26.28 -20.90 29.63
C LEU A 382 27.73 -20.80 30.14
N ASN A 383 28.62 -20.14 29.39
CA ASN A 383 30.03 -19.96 29.75
C ASN A 383 30.19 -19.16 31.05
N TYR A 384 29.34 -18.13 31.24
CA TYR A 384 29.31 -17.35 32.47
C TYR A 384 28.91 -18.19 33.69
N GLY A 385 27.91 -19.08 33.52
CA GLY A 385 27.43 -19.99 34.58
C GLY A 385 28.49 -21.02 34.99
N GLN A 386 29.41 -21.39 34.09
CA GLN A 386 30.45 -22.37 34.35
C GLN A 386 31.72 -21.81 35.03
N ASN A 387 31.68 -20.56 35.57
CA ASN A 387 32.75 -19.92 36.33
C ASN A 387 34.09 -19.77 35.60
N LEU A 388 34.11 -19.42 34.32
CA LEU A 388 35.30 -18.96 33.64
C LEU A 388 35.78 -17.61 34.21
N LEU A 389 36.57 -17.64 35.28
CA LEU A 389 36.87 -16.50 36.14
C LEU A 389 37.90 -15.50 35.60
N SER A 390 38.68 -15.86 34.57
CA SER A 390 39.58 -14.89 33.94
C SER A 390 39.66 -15.14 32.44
N ARG A 391 39.53 -14.06 31.68
CA ARG A 391 39.62 -14.10 30.22
C ARG A 391 40.59 -13.04 29.75
N LYS A 392 41.51 -13.45 28.87
CA LYS A 392 42.25 -12.50 28.06
C LYS A 392 41.42 -12.13 26.87
N ILE A 393 41.23 -10.87 26.64
CA ILE A 393 40.47 -10.33 25.50
C ILE A 393 41.24 -9.17 24.89
N THR A 394 41.08 -8.99 23.58
CA THR A 394 41.59 -7.80 22.87
C THR A 394 40.36 -6.93 22.50
N VAL A 395 40.35 -5.71 22.98
CA VAL A 395 39.32 -4.72 22.64
C VAL A 395 40.02 -3.48 22.09
N ASN A 396 39.66 -3.08 20.88
CA ASN A 396 40.26 -1.94 20.15
C ASN A 396 41.81 -2.01 20.03
N GLY A 397 42.37 -3.22 19.91
CA GLY A 397 43.82 -3.44 19.76
C GLY A 397 44.63 -3.52 21.07
N GLU A 398 43.97 -3.36 22.24
CA GLU A 398 44.59 -3.50 23.55
C GLU A 398 44.25 -4.83 24.22
N GLU A 399 45.23 -5.56 24.70
CA GLU A 399 45.04 -6.75 25.53
C GLU A 399 44.55 -6.37 26.93
N GLN A 400 43.43 -6.93 27.32
CA GLN A 400 42.87 -6.75 28.66
C GLN A 400 42.64 -8.12 29.30
N ILE A 401 42.93 -8.24 30.59
CA ILE A 401 42.58 -9.42 31.38
C ILE A 401 41.39 -9.07 32.25
N ILE A 402 40.26 -9.66 31.93
CA ILE A 402 39.03 -9.46 32.74
C ILE A 402 39.00 -10.57 33.79
N THR A 403 39.22 -10.17 35.03
CA THR A 403 39.16 -11.06 36.21
C THR A 403 37.88 -10.85 37.01
N ASP A 404 37.23 -9.69 36.83
CA ASP A 404 35.99 -9.36 37.53
C ASP A 404 34.77 -10.02 36.86
N LYS A 405 34.03 -10.81 37.65
CA LYS A 405 32.82 -11.48 37.21
C LYS A 405 31.73 -10.49 36.75
N ALA A 406 31.66 -9.31 37.33
CA ALA A 406 30.72 -8.27 36.96
C ALA A 406 31.03 -7.70 35.55
N GLN A 407 32.32 -7.47 35.25
CA GLN A 407 32.76 -7.00 33.93
C GLN A 407 32.60 -8.07 32.87
N ASN A 408 32.95 -9.33 33.17
CA ASN A 408 32.80 -10.46 32.26
C ASN A 408 31.33 -10.67 31.78
N LYS A 409 30.36 -10.26 32.58
CA LYS A 409 28.95 -10.40 32.26
C LYS A 409 28.55 -9.68 30.97
N PHE A 410 29.23 -8.62 30.58
CA PHE A 410 28.87 -7.78 29.44
C PHE A 410 29.91 -7.82 28.31
N VAL A 411 30.82 -8.80 28.32
CA VAL A 411 31.88 -8.93 27.30
C VAL A 411 31.73 -10.25 26.57
N LEU A 412 31.44 -10.17 25.28
CA LEU A 412 31.41 -11.33 24.38
C LEU A 412 32.82 -11.69 23.92
N CYS A 413 33.25 -12.92 24.17
CA CYS A 413 34.56 -13.43 23.86
C CYS A 413 34.53 -14.37 22.65
N GLY A 414 35.71 -14.74 22.11
CA GLY A 414 35.82 -15.66 21.01
C GLY A 414 35.14 -17.02 21.25
N CYS A 415 35.15 -17.52 22.50
CA CYS A 415 34.49 -18.78 22.83
C CYS A 415 32.93 -18.72 22.78
N ASP A 416 32.36 -17.51 22.82
CA ASP A 416 30.90 -17.32 22.73
C ASP A 416 30.43 -17.38 21.28
N VAL A 417 31.31 -17.10 20.30
CA VAL A 417 30.98 -17.12 18.87
C VAL A 417 31.44 -18.43 18.22
N SER A 418 30.49 -19.24 17.75
CA SER A 418 30.82 -20.45 16.98
C SER A 418 31.24 -20.10 15.56
N THR A 419 32.37 -20.64 15.13
CA THR A 419 32.82 -20.52 13.73
C THR A 419 32.08 -21.44 12.76
N SER A 420 31.32 -22.40 13.26
CA SER A 420 30.56 -23.35 12.42
C SER A 420 29.07 -23.01 12.39
N PRO A 421 28.41 -23.08 11.22
CA PRO A 421 26.98 -22.95 11.13
C PRO A 421 26.25 -23.97 11.99
N ASN A 422 25.15 -23.58 12.63
CA ASN A 422 24.30 -24.55 13.34
C ASN A 422 23.77 -25.58 12.34
N LYS A 423 24.05 -26.86 12.56
CA LYS A 423 23.54 -27.96 11.71
C LYS A 423 22.04 -28.19 11.83
N ASN A 424 21.35 -27.45 12.71
CA ASN A 424 19.94 -27.67 13.03
C ASN A 424 18.99 -26.72 12.29
N VAL A 425 19.42 -26.06 11.20
CA VAL A 425 18.50 -25.37 10.30
C VAL A 425 18.23 -26.32 9.14
N LEU A 426 17.21 -27.16 9.32
CA LEU A 426 16.53 -27.87 8.26
C LEU A 426 15.48 -26.96 7.63
#